data_3256b01c0500e27f8dad133fcc6b1b91
#
_entry.id   3256b01c0500e27f8dad133fcc6b1b91
#
_cell.length_a   1.000
_cell.length_b   1.000
_cell.length_c   1.000
_cell.angle_alpha   90.00
_cell.angle_beta   90.00
_cell.angle_gamma   90.00
#
_symmetry.space_group_name_H-M   'P 1'
#
loop_
_entity.id
_entity.type
_entity.pdbx_description
1 polymer ?
#
loop_
_entity_poly.entity_id
_entity_poly.type
_entity_poly.pdbx_seq_one_letter_code
_entity_poly.pdbx_strand_id
1 'polypeptide(L)'
;MSDEEIHDIIYFNIADRTESLSIYGFTQYMFKKTGNTVWLSLSVVIMSFTLSWMEGAYAVGIFHARELVSLEKNIDNLILLLSFYGLPERLMKEEEAESIAKEILKLDINNEIALNVLNEVSKSK
;
A
#
# COMPACT_ATOMS: atom_id res chain seq x y z
N MET A 1 3.72 22.12 -13.17
CA MET A 1 3.07 20.79 -13.06
C MET A 1 2.87 20.46 -11.58
N SER A 2 1.66 20.06 -11.20
CA SER A 2 1.34 19.72 -9.81
C SER A 2 1.89 18.34 -9.44
N ASP A 3 1.99 18.07 -8.13
CA ASP A 3 2.42 16.75 -7.65
C ASP A 3 1.44 15.67 -8.13
N GLU A 4 0.14 15.95 -8.14
CA GLU A 4 -0.87 15.01 -8.61
C GLU A 4 -0.72 14.69 -10.10
N GLU A 5 -0.40 15.70 -10.91
CA GLU A 5 -0.17 15.48 -12.34
C GLU A 5 1.06 14.62 -12.59
N ILE A 6 2.15 14.87 -11.87
CA ILE A 6 3.36 14.05 -11.97
C ILE A 6 3.08 12.63 -11.49
N HIS A 7 2.34 12.47 -10.37
CA HIS A 7 1.93 11.18 -9.85
C HIS A 7 1.17 10.38 -10.91
N ASP A 8 0.21 11.01 -11.59
CA ASP A 8 -0.60 10.34 -12.60
C ASP A 8 0.24 9.90 -13.79
N ILE A 9 1.17 10.75 -14.25
CA ILE A 9 2.08 10.41 -15.35
C ILE A 9 2.90 9.18 -14.99
N ILE A 10 3.48 9.16 -13.80
CA ILE A 10 4.30 8.04 -13.33
C ILE A 10 3.45 6.79 -13.17
N TYR A 11 2.24 6.92 -12.62
CA TYR A 11 1.33 5.79 -12.43
C TYR A 11 0.99 5.12 -13.75
N PHE A 12 0.67 5.91 -14.78
CA PHE A 12 0.38 5.36 -16.11
C PHE A 12 1.62 4.70 -16.72
N ASN A 13 2.82 5.26 -16.50
CA ASN A 13 4.05 4.65 -16.99
C ASN A 13 4.38 3.34 -16.27
N ILE A 14 4.00 3.20 -15.01
CA ILE A 14 4.13 1.93 -14.28
C ILE A 14 3.31 0.85 -14.96
N ALA A 15 2.11 1.17 -15.46
CA ALA A 15 1.27 0.23 -16.19
C ALA A 15 1.97 -0.29 -17.46
N ASP A 16 2.89 0.50 -18.03
CA ASP A 16 3.70 0.10 -19.19
C ASP A 16 4.98 -0.66 -18.79
N ARG A 17 5.08 -1.07 -17.52
CA ARG A 17 6.15 -1.92 -16.98
C ARG A 17 7.53 -1.28 -16.95
N THR A 18 7.63 -0.06 -16.45
CA THR A 18 8.93 0.51 -16.14
C THR A 18 9.49 -0.21 -14.91
N GLU A 19 10.57 -0.97 -15.08
CA GLU A 19 11.14 -1.81 -14.02
C GLU A 19 12.34 -1.15 -13.32
N SER A 20 12.46 0.17 -13.40
CA SER A 20 13.61 0.87 -12.86
C SER A 20 13.43 1.20 -11.38
N LEU A 21 14.40 0.77 -10.57
CA LEU A 21 14.45 1.14 -9.16
C LEU A 21 14.58 2.66 -8.97
N SER A 22 15.06 3.39 -9.99
CA SER A 22 15.17 4.83 -9.91
C SER A 22 13.83 5.53 -9.76
N ILE A 23 12.74 4.93 -10.24
CA ILE A 23 11.39 5.48 -10.04
C ILE A 23 11.04 5.51 -8.55
N TYR A 24 11.35 4.43 -7.83
CA TYR A 24 11.16 4.38 -6.39
C TYR A 24 11.99 5.46 -5.68
N GLY A 25 13.26 5.60 -6.06
CA GLY A 25 14.10 6.65 -5.51
C GLY A 25 13.54 8.05 -5.74
N PHE A 26 12.99 8.29 -6.93
CA PHE A 26 12.35 9.56 -7.27
C PHE A 26 11.14 9.83 -6.39
N THR A 27 10.26 8.84 -6.19
CA THR A 27 9.07 9.02 -5.35
C THR A 27 9.44 9.29 -3.89
N GLN A 28 10.47 8.64 -3.39
CA GLN A 28 10.96 8.90 -2.03
C GLN A 28 11.56 10.29 -1.90
N TYR A 29 12.33 10.72 -2.90
CA TYR A 29 12.87 12.09 -2.94
C TYR A 29 11.73 13.12 -2.90
N MET A 30 10.72 12.93 -3.74
CA MET A 30 9.58 13.86 -3.80
C MET A 30 8.79 13.88 -2.49
N PHE A 31 8.60 12.72 -1.87
CA PHE A 31 7.90 12.67 -0.59
C PHE A 31 8.65 13.47 0.48
N LYS A 32 9.96 13.27 0.58
CA LYS A 32 10.78 13.98 1.58
C LYS A 32 10.84 15.47 1.30
N LYS A 33 10.83 15.86 0.04
CA LYS A 33 10.89 17.28 -0.36
C LYS A 33 9.58 18.00 -0.13
N THR A 34 8.44 17.37 -0.45
CA THR A 34 7.13 18.03 -0.46
C THR A 34 6.27 17.69 0.76
N GLY A 35 6.51 16.55 1.41
CA GLY A 35 5.64 16.04 2.46
C GLY A 35 4.28 15.54 1.95
N ASN A 36 4.07 15.52 0.63
CA ASN A 36 2.80 15.10 0.06
C ASN A 36 2.73 13.56 0.03
N THR A 37 1.72 13.01 0.73
CA THR A 37 1.56 11.56 0.90
C THR A 37 1.26 10.81 -0.40
N VAL A 38 0.87 11.51 -1.49
CA VAL A 38 0.69 10.84 -2.78
C VAL A 38 2.00 10.17 -3.25
N TRP A 39 3.15 10.77 -2.94
CA TRP A 39 4.44 10.17 -3.29
C TRP A 39 4.72 8.90 -2.50
N LEU A 40 4.30 8.88 -1.23
CA LEU A 40 4.46 7.70 -0.39
C LEU A 40 3.55 6.56 -0.87
N SER A 41 2.29 6.86 -1.21
CA SER A 41 1.39 5.84 -1.74
C SER A 41 1.90 5.28 -3.07
N LEU A 42 2.49 6.11 -3.91
CA LEU A 42 3.08 5.65 -5.17
C LEU A 42 4.28 4.72 -4.91
N SER A 43 5.07 5.00 -3.88
CA SER A 43 6.17 4.12 -3.48
C SER A 43 5.65 2.72 -3.11
N VAL A 44 4.53 2.65 -2.38
CA VAL A 44 3.90 1.37 -2.03
C VAL A 44 3.49 0.61 -3.29
N VAL A 45 2.83 1.31 -4.23
CA VAL A 45 2.36 0.70 -5.48
C VAL A 45 3.54 0.17 -6.30
N ILE A 46 4.62 0.94 -6.41
CA ILE A 46 5.81 0.53 -7.16
C ILE A 46 6.37 -0.76 -6.57
N MET A 47 6.53 -0.84 -5.26
CA MET A 47 7.09 -2.03 -4.60
C MET A 47 6.14 -3.23 -4.65
N SER A 48 4.83 -3.00 -4.60
CA SER A 48 3.85 -4.08 -4.59
C SER A 48 3.57 -4.68 -5.95
N PHE A 49 3.73 -3.90 -7.03
CA PHE A 49 3.36 -4.34 -8.38
C PHE A 49 4.54 -4.31 -9.35
N THR A 50 5.12 -3.14 -9.59
CA THR A 50 6.15 -2.98 -10.63
C THR A 50 7.44 -3.69 -10.28
N LEU A 51 7.90 -3.56 -9.05
CA LEU A 51 9.18 -4.12 -8.59
C LEU A 51 8.98 -5.33 -7.67
N SER A 52 7.78 -5.93 -7.66
CA SER A 52 7.45 -7.03 -6.76
C SER A 52 8.31 -8.27 -6.98
N TRP A 53 8.95 -8.40 -8.15
CA TRP A 53 9.86 -9.50 -8.45
C TRP A 53 11.19 -9.41 -7.71
N MET A 54 11.54 -8.24 -7.18
CA MET A 54 12.78 -8.06 -6.43
C MET A 54 12.65 -8.63 -5.03
N GLU A 55 13.69 -9.32 -4.56
CA GLU A 55 13.72 -9.82 -3.19
C GLU A 55 13.59 -8.65 -2.21
N GLY A 56 12.68 -8.80 -1.25
CA GLY A 56 12.43 -7.78 -0.25
C GLY A 56 11.49 -6.65 -0.67
N ALA A 57 11.01 -6.63 -1.93
CA ALA A 57 10.14 -5.56 -2.41
C ALA A 57 8.85 -5.45 -1.59
N TYR A 58 8.20 -6.57 -1.27
CA TYR A 58 6.99 -6.55 -0.45
C TYR A 58 7.26 -6.04 0.96
N ALA A 59 8.43 -6.37 1.53
CA ALA A 59 8.80 -5.87 2.86
C ALA A 59 8.95 -4.34 2.85
N VAL A 60 9.57 -3.78 1.82
CA VAL A 60 9.67 -2.33 1.64
C VAL A 60 8.29 -1.73 1.42
N GLY A 61 7.45 -2.38 0.61
CA GLY A 61 6.09 -1.92 0.33
C GLY A 61 5.26 -1.83 1.60
N ILE A 62 5.23 -2.87 2.42
CA ILE A 62 4.44 -2.86 3.65
C ILE A 62 4.98 -1.85 4.67
N PHE A 63 6.30 -1.67 4.72
CA PHE A 63 6.90 -0.65 5.57
C PHE A 63 6.33 0.73 5.23
N HIS A 64 6.32 1.08 3.95
CA HIS A 64 5.76 2.37 3.50
C HIS A 64 4.24 2.44 3.65
N ALA A 65 3.53 1.33 3.49
CA ALA A 65 2.08 1.32 3.69
C ALA A 65 1.73 1.60 5.15
N ARG A 66 2.48 1.05 6.10
CA ARG A 66 2.30 1.35 7.52
C ARG A 66 2.62 2.81 7.84
N GLU A 67 3.68 3.33 7.24
CA GLU A 67 4.03 4.75 7.36
C GLU A 67 2.91 5.64 6.83
N LEU A 68 2.38 5.30 5.65
CA LEU A 68 1.29 6.04 5.02
C LEU A 68 0.05 6.09 5.92
N VAL A 69 -0.36 4.96 6.49
CA VAL A 69 -1.51 4.90 7.40
C VAL A 69 -1.26 5.73 8.65
N SER A 70 -0.03 5.75 9.18
CA SER A 70 0.27 6.55 10.36
C SER A 70 0.21 8.05 10.09
N LEU A 71 0.53 8.47 8.87
CA LEU A 71 0.49 9.88 8.47
C LEU A 71 -0.90 10.32 8.03
N GLU A 72 -1.63 9.46 7.35
CA GLU A 72 -2.95 9.79 6.80
C GLU A 72 -3.83 8.54 6.84
N LYS A 73 -4.61 8.42 7.91
CA LYS A 73 -5.46 7.26 8.13
C LYS A 73 -6.82 7.46 7.46
N ASN A 74 -6.96 6.92 6.27
CA ASN A 74 -8.22 6.93 5.54
C ASN A 74 -8.50 5.54 4.97
N ILE A 75 -9.69 5.37 4.40
CA ILE A 75 -10.12 4.06 3.91
C ILE A 75 -9.21 3.52 2.79
N ASP A 76 -8.79 4.38 1.86
CA ASP A 76 -7.94 3.95 0.76
C ASP A 76 -6.58 3.47 1.24
N ASN A 77 -5.98 4.18 2.20
CA ASN A 77 -4.68 3.80 2.75
C ASN A 77 -4.77 2.54 3.60
N LEU A 78 -5.86 2.37 4.34
CA LEU A 78 -6.11 1.15 5.12
C LEU A 78 -6.29 -0.06 4.20
N ILE A 79 -7.01 0.10 3.09
CA ILE A 79 -7.20 -0.98 2.10
C ILE A 79 -5.85 -1.32 1.46
N LEU A 80 -5.05 -0.33 1.11
CA LEU A 80 -3.73 -0.56 0.53
C LEU A 80 -2.84 -1.37 1.49
N LEU A 81 -2.83 -1.01 2.77
CA LEU A 81 -2.08 -1.77 3.77
C LEU A 81 -2.62 -3.20 3.92
N LEU A 82 -3.95 -3.35 3.98
CA LEU A 82 -4.57 -4.67 4.13
C LEU A 82 -4.27 -5.59 2.94
N SER A 83 -3.98 -5.02 1.76
CA SER A 83 -3.65 -5.81 0.57
C SER A 83 -2.41 -6.68 0.74
N PHE A 84 -1.56 -6.40 1.75
CA PHE A 84 -0.39 -7.23 2.05
C PHE A 84 -0.72 -8.49 2.84
N TYR A 85 -1.95 -8.61 3.36
CA TYR A 85 -2.37 -9.84 4.04
C TYR A 85 -2.57 -10.96 3.01
N GLY A 86 -2.08 -12.14 3.34
CA GLY A 86 -2.23 -13.30 2.45
C GLY A 86 -1.10 -13.49 1.45
N LEU A 87 -0.11 -12.61 1.42
CA LEU A 87 1.05 -12.80 0.56
C LEU A 87 1.93 -13.95 1.10
N PRO A 88 2.63 -14.68 0.21
CA PRO A 88 3.45 -15.82 0.63
C PRO A 88 4.50 -15.48 1.68
N GLU A 89 5.04 -14.26 1.68
CA GLU A 89 6.05 -13.81 2.62
C GLU A 89 5.53 -13.63 4.05
N ARG A 90 4.21 -13.64 4.24
CA ARG A 90 3.55 -13.52 5.55
C ARG A 90 4.02 -12.32 6.36
N LEU A 91 4.09 -11.17 5.70
CA LEU A 91 4.56 -9.93 6.32
C LEU A 91 3.55 -9.31 7.29
N MET A 92 2.29 -9.73 7.22
CA MET A 92 1.23 -9.23 8.10
C MET A 92 0.64 -10.38 8.91
N LYS A 93 0.59 -10.21 10.21
CA LYS A 93 -0.02 -11.19 11.13
C LYS A 93 -1.54 -11.07 11.08
N GLU A 94 -2.22 -12.15 11.45
CA GLU A 94 -3.68 -12.18 11.48
C GLU A 94 -4.27 -11.11 12.39
N GLU A 95 -3.64 -10.86 13.54
CA GLU A 95 -4.09 -9.84 14.50
C GLU A 95 -4.05 -8.45 13.88
N GLU A 96 -3.01 -8.15 13.12
CA GLU A 96 -2.91 -6.87 12.42
C GLU A 96 -3.97 -6.76 11.34
N ALA A 97 -4.16 -7.80 10.53
CA ALA A 97 -5.17 -7.82 9.48
C ALA A 97 -6.58 -7.63 10.05
N GLU A 98 -6.88 -8.31 11.14
CA GLU A 98 -8.16 -8.17 11.83
C GLU A 98 -8.39 -6.74 12.31
N SER A 99 -7.37 -6.14 12.91
CA SER A 99 -7.44 -4.75 13.40
C SER A 99 -7.69 -3.76 12.27
N ILE A 100 -6.97 -3.91 11.15
CA ILE A 100 -7.13 -3.03 9.99
C ILE A 100 -8.52 -3.21 9.38
N ALA A 101 -8.99 -4.46 9.24
CA ALA A 101 -10.31 -4.72 8.68
C ALA A 101 -11.41 -4.09 9.54
N LYS A 102 -11.29 -4.16 10.86
CA LYS A 102 -12.25 -3.52 11.77
C LYS A 102 -12.24 -1.98 11.62
N GLU A 103 -11.06 -1.39 11.44
CA GLU A 103 -10.95 0.05 11.20
C GLU A 103 -11.63 0.45 9.88
N ILE A 104 -11.46 -0.35 8.83
CA ILE A 104 -12.13 -0.11 7.55
C ILE A 104 -13.65 -0.17 7.74
N LEU A 105 -14.15 -1.14 8.49
CA LEU A 105 -15.60 -1.30 8.70
C LEU A 105 -16.20 -0.17 9.52
N LYS A 106 -15.42 0.53 10.32
CA LYS A 106 -15.89 1.75 10.99
C LYS A 106 -16.16 2.88 10.00
N LEU A 107 -15.43 2.90 8.88
CA LEU A 107 -15.58 3.93 7.85
C LEU A 107 -16.55 3.50 6.75
N ASP A 108 -16.65 2.20 6.48
CA ASP A 108 -17.53 1.62 5.46
C ASP A 108 -17.97 0.23 5.94
N ILE A 109 -19.14 0.15 6.58
CA ILE A 109 -19.63 -1.08 7.22
C ILE A 109 -19.86 -2.22 6.23
N ASN A 110 -20.07 -1.91 4.95
CA ASN A 110 -20.31 -2.89 3.91
C ASN A 110 -19.09 -3.20 3.06
N ASN A 111 -17.89 -2.79 3.50
CA ASN A 111 -16.68 -2.99 2.71
C ASN A 111 -16.39 -4.49 2.55
N GLU A 112 -16.46 -4.97 1.31
CA GLU A 112 -16.30 -6.40 1.00
C GLU A 112 -14.90 -6.90 1.30
N ILE A 113 -13.87 -6.09 1.06
CA ILE A 113 -12.47 -6.47 1.31
C ILE A 113 -12.28 -6.77 2.79
N ALA A 114 -12.75 -5.86 3.66
CA ALA A 114 -12.63 -6.03 5.11
C ALA A 114 -13.45 -7.22 5.61
N LEU A 115 -14.67 -7.39 5.10
CA LEU A 115 -15.51 -8.52 5.48
C LEU A 115 -14.87 -9.84 5.08
N ASN A 116 -14.29 -9.92 3.89
CA ASN A 116 -13.62 -11.14 3.43
C ASN A 116 -12.41 -11.47 4.29
N VAL A 117 -11.62 -10.48 4.67
CA VAL A 117 -10.46 -10.70 5.54
C VAL A 117 -10.89 -11.21 6.91
N LEU A 118 -11.93 -10.62 7.51
CA LEU A 118 -12.43 -11.07 8.82
C LEU A 118 -12.94 -12.50 8.73
N ASN A 119 -13.59 -12.86 7.64
CA ASN A 119 -14.07 -14.23 7.43
C ASN A 119 -12.90 -15.22 7.34
N GLU A 120 -11.84 -14.87 6.61
CA GLU A 120 -10.65 -15.71 6.49
C GLU A 120 -9.94 -15.89 7.83
N VAL A 121 -9.78 -14.80 8.58
CA VAL A 121 -9.14 -14.84 9.91
C VAL A 121 -9.96 -15.73 10.85
N SER A 122 -11.30 -15.63 10.81
CA SER A 122 -12.18 -16.44 11.60
C SER A 122 -12.03 -17.94 11.29
N LYS A 123 -11.83 -18.29 10.02
CA LYS A 123 -11.65 -19.69 9.61
C LYS A 123 -10.32 -20.29 10.05
N SER A 124 -9.29 -19.47 10.23
CA SER A 124 -7.97 -19.97 10.63
C SER A 124 -7.82 -20.16 12.14
N LYS A 125 -8.87 -19.79 12.91
CA LYS A 125 -8.90 -20.00 14.37
C LYS A 125 -9.61 -21.34 14.73
#